data_181904d50961baf7cadc199d74039a52
#
_entry.id   181904d50961baf7cadc199d74039a52
#
_cell.length_a   1.000
_cell.length_b   1.000
_cell.length_c   1.000
_cell.angle_alpha   90.00
_cell.angle_beta   90.00
_cell.angle_gamma   90.00
#
_symmetry.space_group_name_H-M   'P 1'
#
loop_
_entity.id
_entity.type
_entity.pdbx_description
1 polymer ?
#
loop_
_entity_poly.entity_id
_entity_poly.type
_entity_poly.pdbx_seq_one_letter_code
_entity_poly.pdbx_strand_id
1 'polypeptide(L)'
;KRMEISEQLARQLLESIENGFINETTISKFRYWHLDAVMNMTKHMEHGRETFWEIKSYLEQMNIERLQKQEKIIVGFITSSSQDWIGDELYWLLEKSEKFEPYIFVMATYLNGRGKPLKRDYCETINFFQKRGLRVKQTFDVETEHLYTWEEIGMKPQLCIWLTPWADGFKEHFHLLYYSLDTIHAYIPYGFMIAGSEDGRFIEAQYNQLIHNIAWKIFEENKIAVELADRYSFVGNRNTV
;
A
#
# COMPACT_ATOMS: atom_id res chain seq x y z
N LYS A 1 -20.64 18.72 -13.78
CA LYS A 1 -21.59 17.59 -13.51
C LYS A 1 -20.91 16.39 -12.84
N ARG A 2 -19.81 15.81 -13.40
CA ARG A 2 -19.08 14.70 -12.73
C ARG A 2 -18.40 15.14 -11.43
N MET A 3 -17.78 16.33 -11.40
CA MET A 3 -17.16 16.89 -10.19
C MET A 3 -18.18 17.18 -9.09
N GLU A 4 -19.33 17.74 -9.41
CA GLU A 4 -20.41 17.99 -8.45
C GLU A 4 -20.95 16.72 -7.79
N ILE A 5 -21.10 15.63 -8.57
CA ILE A 5 -21.50 14.31 -8.04
C ILE A 5 -20.43 13.74 -7.12
N SER A 6 -19.15 13.87 -7.48
CA SER A 6 -18.02 13.36 -6.68
C SER A 6 -17.90 14.10 -5.36
N GLU A 7 -18.07 15.43 -5.36
CA GLU A 7 -18.07 16.27 -4.17
C GLU A 7 -19.24 15.93 -3.24
N GLN A 8 -20.42 15.76 -3.80
CA GLN A 8 -21.61 15.38 -3.02
C GLN A 8 -21.44 14.02 -2.35
N LEU A 9 -20.85 13.04 -3.04
CA LEU A 9 -20.57 11.72 -2.49
C LEU A 9 -19.50 11.76 -1.38
N ALA A 10 -18.45 12.56 -1.55
CA ALA A 10 -17.43 12.74 -0.52
C ALA A 10 -18.01 13.39 0.74
N ARG A 11 -18.86 14.41 0.60
CA ARG A 11 -19.57 15.05 1.72
C ARG A 11 -20.53 14.08 2.42
N GLN A 12 -21.30 13.28 1.67
CA GLN A 12 -22.17 12.26 2.24
C GLN A 12 -21.40 11.19 3.02
N LEU A 13 -20.22 10.80 2.53
CA LEU A 13 -19.33 9.88 3.24
C LEU A 13 -18.83 10.51 4.55
N LEU A 14 -18.38 11.75 4.51
CA LEU A 14 -17.91 12.49 5.68
C LEU A 14 -19.03 12.65 6.71
N GLU A 15 -20.22 13.10 6.31
CA GLU A 15 -21.39 13.21 7.17
C GLU A 15 -21.76 11.86 7.81
N SER A 16 -21.64 10.76 7.06
CA SER A 16 -21.89 9.41 7.57
C SER A 16 -20.86 8.99 8.62
N ILE A 17 -19.61 9.41 8.46
CA ILE A 17 -18.53 9.21 9.44
C ILE A 17 -18.83 9.99 10.72
N GLU A 18 -19.07 11.29 10.62
CA GLU A 18 -19.34 12.19 11.75
C GLU A 18 -20.56 11.77 12.56
N ASN A 19 -21.59 11.24 11.90
CA ASN A 19 -22.81 10.75 12.55
C ASN A 19 -22.72 9.30 13.06
N GLY A 20 -21.58 8.64 12.93
CA GLY A 20 -21.39 7.27 13.40
C GLY A 20 -22.20 6.21 12.64
N PHE A 21 -22.71 6.53 11.45
CA PHE A 21 -23.47 5.61 10.61
C PHE A 21 -22.61 4.61 9.85
N ILE A 22 -21.31 4.79 9.87
CA ILE A 22 -20.39 3.85 9.24
C ILE A 22 -20.08 2.73 10.21
N ASN A 23 -20.63 1.58 9.94
CA ASN A 23 -20.36 0.33 10.63
C ASN A 23 -19.69 -0.67 9.65
N GLU A 24 -19.30 -1.84 10.14
CA GLU A 24 -18.68 -2.90 9.33
C GLU A 24 -19.50 -3.24 8.07
N THR A 25 -20.84 -3.19 8.16
CA THR A 25 -21.74 -3.43 7.04
C THR A 25 -21.65 -2.32 6.00
N THR A 26 -21.52 -1.08 6.44
CA THR A 26 -21.37 0.08 5.55
C THR A 26 -20.01 0.03 4.86
N ILE A 27 -18.93 -0.28 5.60
CA ILE A 27 -17.59 -0.46 5.01
C ILE A 27 -17.57 -1.62 4.02
N SER A 28 -18.27 -2.71 4.27
CA SER A 28 -18.37 -3.81 3.32
C SER A 28 -19.05 -3.39 2.01
N LYS A 29 -19.95 -2.41 2.04
CA LYS A 29 -20.54 -1.80 0.83
C LYS A 29 -19.57 -0.86 0.12
N PHE A 30 -18.68 -0.18 0.88
CA PHE A 30 -17.61 0.65 0.33
C PHE A 30 -16.38 -0.16 -0.08
N ARG A 31 -16.40 -1.48 -0.02
CA ARG A 31 -15.34 -2.38 -0.49
C ARG A 31 -14.85 -2.09 -1.92
N TYR A 32 -15.70 -1.48 -2.70
CA TYR A 32 -15.40 -1.05 -4.08
C TYR A 32 -14.93 0.41 -4.18
N TRP A 33 -14.89 1.13 -3.04
CA TRP A 33 -14.42 2.50 -2.97
C TRP A 33 -12.97 2.49 -2.50
N HIS A 34 -12.08 2.51 -3.43
CA HIS A 34 -10.66 2.58 -3.14
C HIS A 34 -10.32 3.97 -2.61
N LEU A 35 -9.36 4.06 -1.68
CA LEU A 35 -8.87 5.34 -1.15
C LEU A 35 -8.41 6.29 -2.27
N ASP A 36 -7.89 5.75 -3.36
CA ASP A 36 -7.57 6.53 -4.57
C ASP A 36 -8.81 7.23 -5.15
N ALA A 37 -9.95 6.54 -5.24
CA ALA A 37 -11.19 7.16 -5.71
C ALA A 37 -11.65 8.28 -4.77
N VAL A 38 -11.54 8.08 -3.46
CA VAL A 38 -11.84 9.13 -2.45
C VAL A 38 -10.87 10.29 -2.59
N MET A 39 -9.58 10.04 -2.74
CA MET A 39 -8.57 11.06 -2.98
C MET A 39 -8.87 11.87 -4.25
N ASN A 40 -9.20 11.19 -5.35
CA ASN A 40 -9.55 11.86 -6.61
C ASN A 40 -10.85 12.67 -6.52
N MET A 41 -11.82 12.24 -5.71
CA MET A 41 -13.04 13.00 -5.45
C MET A 41 -12.76 14.27 -4.63
N THR A 42 -11.92 14.16 -3.61
CA THR A 42 -11.62 15.28 -2.71
C THR A 42 -10.62 16.25 -3.27
N LYS A 43 -9.72 15.82 -4.18
CA LYS A 43 -8.61 16.62 -4.74
C LYS A 43 -9.03 18.00 -5.30
N HIS A 44 -10.27 18.13 -5.76
CA HIS A 44 -10.81 19.35 -6.34
C HIS A 44 -11.74 20.14 -5.41
N MET A 45 -11.88 19.71 -4.15
CA MET A 45 -12.65 20.41 -3.13
C MET A 45 -11.80 21.51 -2.48
N GLU A 46 -12.43 22.54 -1.93
CA GLU A 46 -11.76 23.66 -1.26
C GLU A 46 -10.86 23.18 -0.11
N HIS A 47 -11.28 22.20 0.68
CA HIS A 47 -10.49 21.57 1.75
C HIS A 47 -10.25 20.09 1.47
N GLY A 48 -9.98 19.76 0.21
CA GLY A 48 -9.96 18.38 -0.24
C GLY A 48 -8.89 17.50 0.42
N ARG A 49 -7.72 18.07 0.73
CA ARG A 49 -6.64 17.38 1.46
C ARG A 49 -7.08 16.99 2.87
N GLU A 50 -7.68 17.94 3.57
CA GLU A 50 -8.19 17.76 4.94
C GLU A 50 -9.30 16.71 4.95
N THR A 51 -10.28 16.85 4.08
CA THR A 51 -11.39 15.91 3.92
C THR A 51 -10.92 14.49 3.61
N PHE A 52 -9.97 14.35 2.69
CA PHE A 52 -9.38 13.05 2.39
C PHE A 52 -8.67 12.45 3.61
N TRP A 53 -7.89 13.28 4.32
CA TRP A 53 -7.15 12.84 5.50
C TRP A 53 -8.08 12.35 6.62
N GLU A 54 -9.16 13.05 6.87
CA GLU A 54 -10.18 12.65 7.86
C GLU A 54 -10.81 11.31 7.52
N ILE A 55 -11.26 11.13 6.27
CA ILE A 55 -11.84 9.87 5.78
C ILE A 55 -10.81 8.72 5.91
N LYS A 56 -9.60 8.95 5.43
CA LYS A 56 -8.51 7.97 5.49
C LYS A 56 -8.21 7.57 6.93
N SER A 57 -7.99 8.54 7.80
CA SER A 57 -7.66 8.30 9.21
C SER A 57 -8.75 7.51 9.94
N TYR A 58 -10.00 7.80 9.65
CA TYR A 58 -11.13 7.05 10.22
C TYR A 58 -11.14 5.59 9.76
N LEU A 59 -10.96 5.33 8.47
CA LEU A 59 -10.92 3.97 7.92
C LEU A 59 -9.73 3.18 8.46
N GLU A 60 -8.57 3.84 8.61
CA GLU A 60 -7.39 3.24 9.22
C GLU A 60 -7.61 2.88 10.68
N GLN A 61 -8.20 3.78 11.45
CA GLN A 61 -8.49 3.54 12.86
C GLN A 61 -9.41 2.33 13.04
N MET A 62 -10.46 2.21 12.23
CA MET A 62 -11.35 1.05 12.24
C MET A 62 -10.61 -0.25 11.91
N ASN A 63 -9.72 -0.22 10.91
CA ASN A 63 -8.92 -1.38 10.57
C ASN A 63 -7.96 -1.76 11.72
N ILE A 64 -7.32 -0.79 12.35
CA ILE A 64 -6.44 -1.01 13.50
C ILE A 64 -7.21 -1.66 14.65
N GLU A 65 -8.37 -1.13 15.00
CA GLU A 65 -9.22 -1.69 16.06
C GLU A 65 -9.67 -3.13 15.76
N ARG A 66 -9.97 -3.44 14.51
CA ARG A 66 -10.26 -4.79 14.06
C ARG A 66 -9.06 -5.71 14.22
N LEU A 67 -7.86 -5.26 13.81
CA LEU A 67 -6.63 -6.03 13.91
C LEU A 67 -6.20 -6.26 15.37
N GLN A 68 -6.43 -5.29 16.25
CA GLN A 68 -6.14 -5.44 17.68
C GLN A 68 -6.91 -6.60 18.33
N LYS A 69 -8.12 -6.87 17.85
CA LYS A 69 -8.99 -7.96 18.35
C LYS A 69 -8.61 -9.34 17.81
N GLN A 70 -7.79 -9.42 16.77
CA GLN A 70 -7.37 -10.70 16.18
C GLN A 70 -6.29 -11.35 17.05
N GLU A 71 -6.26 -12.67 17.10
CA GLU A 71 -5.22 -13.43 17.78
C GLU A 71 -3.88 -13.28 17.06
N LYS A 72 -3.90 -13.44 15.74
CA LYS A 72 -2.73 -13.27 14.88
C LYS A 72 -3.01 -12.35 13.69
N ILE A 73 -2.00 -11.59 13.29
CA ILE A 73 -2.03 -10.67 12.16
C ILE A 73 -1.04 -11.15 11.11
N ILE A 74 -1.53 -11.43 9.92
CA ILE A 74 -0.68 -11.75 8.77
C ILE A 74 -0.06 -10.46 8.26
N VAL A 75 1.28 -10.41 8.29
CA VAL A 75 2.06 -9.29 7.77
C VAL A 75 2.69 -9.70 6.44
N GLY A 76 2.38 -8.97 5.38
CA GLY A 76 2.93 -9.20 4.06
C GLY A 76 4.00 -8.17 3.71
N PHE A 77 5.24 -8.61 3.53
CA PHE A 77 6.25 -7.80 2.86
C PHE A 77 6.02 -7.91 1.36
N ILE A 78 5.71 -6.80 0.73
CA ILE A 78 5.38 -6.73 -0.70
C ILE A 78 6.62 -6.29 -1.45
N THR A 79 7.19 -7.18 -2.25
CA THR A 79 8.39 -6.92 -3.03
C THR A 79 8.37 -7.65 -4.37
N SER A 80 9.06 -7.12 -5.36
CA SER A 80 9.26 -7.76 -6.66
C SER A 80 10.74 -8.11 -6.92
N SER A 81 11.63 -7.64 -6.07
CA SER A 81 13.07 -7.82 -6.25
C SER A 81 13.77 -8.07 -4.91
N SER A 82 14.72 -8.99 -4.93
CA SER A 82 15.62 -9.19 -3.79
C SER A 82 16.58 -8.01 -3.56
N GLN A 83 16.74 -7.15 -4.56
CA GLN A 83 17.59 -5.95 -4.46
C GLN A 83 16.98 -4.86 -3.59
N ASP A 84 15.65 -4.84 -3.49
CA ASP A 84 14.92 -3.88 -2.66
C ASP A 84 14.79 -4.34 -1.20
N TRP A 85 15.38 -5.49 -0.85
CA TRP A 85 15.18 -6.10 0.45
C TRP A 85 16.04 -5.47 1.55
N ILE A 86 15.39 -4.79 2.46
CA ILE A 86 15.97 -4.18 3.67
C ILE A 86 15.27 -4.66 4.96
N GLY A 87 14.39 -5.64 4.84
CA GLY A 87 13.43 -6.01 5.89
C GLY A 87 13.90 -7.09 6.88
N ASP A 88 15.16 -7.55 6.86
CA ASP A 88 15.60 -8.69 7.68
C ASP A 88 15.30 -8.51 9.16
N GLU A 89 15.75 -7.40 9.76
CA GLU A 89 15.59 -7.16 11.19
C GLU A 89 14.11 -7.08 11.58
N LEU A 90 13.33 -6.36 10.81
CA LEU A 90 11.88 -6.24 11.04
C LEU A 90 11.17 -7.57 10.86
N TYR A 91 11.52 -8.34 9.83
CA TYR A 91 10.95 -9.67 9.61
C TYR A 91 11.17 -10.57 10.83
N TRP A 92 12.42 -10.70 11.31
CA TRP A 92 12.73 -11.56 12.44
C TRP A 92 12.19 -11.03 13.77
N LEU A 93 12.00 -9.72 13.91
CA LEU A 93 11.30 -9.15 15.06
C LEU A 93 9.82 -9.56 15.06
N LEU A 94 9.16 -9.47 13.93
CA LEU A 94 7.76 -9.90 13.76
C LEU A 94 7.60 -11.41 13.93
N GLU A 95 8.54 -12.21 13.40
CA GLU A 95 8.54 -13.67 13.53
C GLU A 95 8.62 -14.16 14.99
N LYS A 96 9.31 -13.42 15.84
CA LYS A 96 9.41 -13.71 17.29
C LYS A 96 8.17 -13.30 18.07
N SER A 97 7.29 -12.52 17.49
CA SER A 97 6.08 -12.05 18.14
C SER A 97 4.98 -13.11 18.07
N GLU A 98 4.29 -13.33 19.18
CA GLU A 98 3.09 -14.17 19.20
C GLU A 98 1.92 -13.57 18.41
N LYS A 99 1.93 -12.26 18.20
CA LYS A 99 0.87 -11.48 17.56
C LYS A 99 0.96 -11.44 16.04
N PHE A 100 2.18 -11.50 15.49
CA PHE A 100 2.39 -11.31 14.06
C PHE A 100 2.89 -12.57 13.36
N GLU A 101 2.51 -12.70 12.10
CA GLU A 101 2.92 -13.80 11.24
C GLU A 101 3.41 -13.24 9.90
N PRO A 102 4.74 -12.96 9.76
CA PRO A 102 5.29 -12.34 8.55
C PRO A 102 5.45 -13.33 7.41
N TYR A 103 5.17 -12.87 6.20
CA TYR A 103 5.41 -13.55 4.93
C TYR A 103 6.00 -12.57 3.91
N ILE A 104 6.83 -13.10 3.02
CA ILE A 104 7.28 -12.36 1.83
C ILE A 104 6.36 -12.74 0.68
N PHE A 105 5.64 -11.77 0.15
CA PHE A 105 4.86 -11.92 -1.08
C PHE A 105 5.69 -11.39 -2.25
N VAL A 106 6.21 -12.32 -3.05
CA VAL A 106 6.99 -11.96 -4.23
C VAL A 106 6.03 -11.70 -5.38
N MET A 107 5.97 -10.44 -5.81
CA MET A 107 5.09 -9.98 -6.88
C MET A 107 5.72 -10.17 -8.25
N ALA A 108 4.95 -10.70 -9.19
CA ALA A 108 5.35 -10.70 -10.58
C ALA A 108 5.27 -9.28 -11.15
N THR A 109 6.38 -8.76 -11.66
CA THR A 109 6.43 -7.44 -12.29
C THR A 109 6.22 -7.53 -13.78
N TYR A 110 5.48 -6.56 -14.29
CA TYR A 110 5.20 -6.40 -15.71
C TYR A 110 5.83 -5.08 -16.17
N LEU A 111 6.64 -5.12 -17.19
CA LEU A 111 7.28 -3.93 -17.72
C LEU A 111 6.21 -2.87 -18.08
N ASN A 112 6.22 -1.73 -17.41
CA ASN A 112 5.21 -0.68 -17.54
C ASN A 112 3.75 -1.19 -17.39
N GLY A 113 3.52 -2.20 -16.52
CA GLY A 113 2.21 -2.80 -16.33
C GLY A 113 1.67 -3.58 -17.53
N ARG A 114 2.51 -3.87 -18.55
CA ARG A 114 2.11 -4.50 -19.81
C ARG A 114 2.98 -5.69 -20.16
N GLY A 115 2.46 -6.52 -21.07
CA GLY A 115 3.21 -7.66 -21.61
C GLY A 115 3.26 -8.86 -20.65
N LYS A 116 4.37 -9.59 -20.73
CA LYS A 116 4.64 -10.75 -19.87
C LYS A 116 5.49 -10.37 -18.66
N PRO A 117 5.33 -11.08 -17.53
CA PRO A 117 6.16 -10.82 -16.35
C PRO A 117 7.62 -11.22 -16.60
N LEU A 118 8.53 -10.59 -15.85
CA LEU A 118 9.97 -10.89 -15.87
C LEU A 118 10.24 -12.17 -15.07
N LYS A 119 10.05 -13.33 -15.72
CA LYS A 119 10.09 -14.66 -15.08
C LYS A 119 11.41 -14.96 -14.37
N ARG A 120 12.53 -14.58 -14.98
CA ARG A 120 13.86 -14.85 -14.40
C ARG A 120 14.04 -14.14 -13.06
N ASP A 121 13.77 -12.86 -13.04
CA ASP A 121 13.94 -12.02 -11.85
C ASP A 121 12.99 -12.48 -10.74
N TYR A 122 11.78 -12.92 -11.10
CA TYR A 122 10.82 -13.49 -10.17
C TYR A 122 11.36 -14.77 -9.49
N CYS A 123 11.88 -15.72 -10.27
CA CYS A 123 12.44 -16.97 -9.74
C CYS A 123 13.70 -16.71 -8.90
N GLU A 124 14.57 -15.81 -9.32
CA GLU A 124 15.77 -15.45 -8.57
C GLU A 124 15.41 -14.81 -7.21
N THR A 125 14.39 -13.96 -7.18
CA THR A 125 13.88 -13.33 -5.95
C THR A 125 13.30 -14.37 -4.99
N ILE A 126 12.47 -15.29 -5.46
CA ILE A 126 11.93 -16.39 -4.63
C ILE A 126 13.07 -17.22 -4.03
N ASN A 127 14.01 -17.66 -4.85
CA ASN A 127 15.15 -18.45 -4.41
C ASN A 127 16.01 -17.72 -3.37
N PHE A 128 16.19 -16.41 -3.52
CA PHE A 128 16.91 -15.59 -2.54
C PHE A 128 16.26 -15.67 -1.16
N PHE A 129 14.97 -15.46 -1.06
CA PHE A 129 14.26 -15.46 0.22
C PHE A 129 14.15 -16.86 0.84
N GLN A 130 13.91 -17.88 0.02
CA GLN A 130 13.85 -19.28 0.49
C GLN A 130 15.18 -19.74 1.08
N LYS A 131 16.31 -19.41 0.43
CA LYS A 131 17.65 -19.74 0.94
C LYS A 131 17.98 -19.05 2.27
N ARG A 132 17.32 -17.94 2.60
CA ARG A 132 17.45 -17.21 3.86
C ARG A 132 16.51 -17.75 4.95
N GLY A 133 15.69 -18.76 4.65
CA GLY A 133 14.73 -19.35 5.59
C GLY A 133 13.49 -18.48 5.85
N LEU A 134 13.21 -17.49 4.99
CA LEU A 134 12.04 -16.64 5.11
C LEU A 134 10.81 -17.37 4.54
N ARG A 135 9.62 -17.10 5.11
CA ARG A 135 8.36 -17.65 4.60
C ARG A 135 7.92 -16.91 3.34
N VAL A 136 8.02 -17.57 2.19
CA VAL A 136 7.73 -16.97 0.90
C VAL A 136 6.38 -17.44 0.36
N LYS A 137 5.60 -16.54 -0.16
CA LYS A 137 4.38 -16.78 -0.92
C LYS A 137 4.59 -16.36 -2.38
N GLN A 138 4.38 -17.31 -3.26
CA GLN A 138 4.39 -17.05 -4.70
C GLN A 138 3.04 -16.48 -5.10
N THR A 139 3.07 -15.44 -5.94
CA THR A 139 1.87 -14.80 -6.49
C THR A 139 1.65 -15.15 -7.96
N PHE A 140 2.60 -15.90 -8.55
CA PHE A 140 2.60 -16.19 -9.99
C PHE A 140 3.23 -17.56 -10.26
N ASP A 141 2.59 -18.32 -11.14
CA ASP A 141 3.13 -19.55 -11.71
C ASP A 141 3.88 -19.23 -13.01
N VAL A 142 5.18 -19.50 -13.03
CA VAL A 142 6.05 -19.19 -14.19
C VAL A 142 5.87 -20.13 -15.37
N GLU A 143 5.37 -21.35 -15.16
CA GLU A 143 5.17 -22.35 -16.19
C GLU A 143 3.87 -22.10 -16.95
N THR A 144 2.79 -21.91 -16.21
CA THR A 144 1.46 -21.68 -16.77
C THR A 144 1.17 -20.21 -17.06
N GLU A 145 2.03 -19.29 -16.60
CA GLU A 145 1.83 -17.84 -16.65
C GLU A 145 0.54 -17.39 -15.91
N HIS A 146 0.15 -18.15 -14.87
CA HIS A 146 -1.04 -17.88 -14.08
C HIS A 146 -0.71 -16.94 -12.90
N LEU A 147 -1.46 -15.86 -12.79
CA LEU A 147 -1.41 -14.96 -11.62
C LEU A 147 -2.41 -15.48 -10.57
N TYR A 148 -1.90 -15.91 -9.42
CA TYR A 148 -2.72 -16.45 -8.34
C TYR A 148 -3.65 -15.40 -7.74
N THR A 149 -4.84 -15.82 -7.35
CA THR A 149 -5.72 -15.04 -6.48
C THR A 149 -5.33 -15.19 -5.00
N TRP A 150 -5.86 -14.34 -4.12
CA TRP A 150 -5.65 -14.49 -2.67
C TRP A 150 -6.22 -15.80 -2.13
N GLU A 151 -7.31 -16.29 -2.72
CA GLU A 151 -7.91 -17.59 -2.41
C GLU A 151 -6.99 -18.75 -2.77
N GLU A 152 -6.37 -18.71 -3.93
CA GLU A 152 -5.40 -19.72 -4.38
C GLU A 152 -4.11 -19.71 -3.55
N ILE A 153 -3.66 -18.53 -3.12
CA ILE A 153 -2.54 -18.39 -2.16
C ILE A 153 -2.94 -18.90 -0.77
N GLY A 154 -4.23 -18.92 -0.47
CA GLY A 154 -4.79 -19.36 0.81
C GLY A 154 -4.67 -18.33 1.92
N MET A 155 -4.25 -17.10 1.63
CA MET A 155 -4.18 -16.00 2.59
C MET A 155 -4.08 -14.65 1.91
N LYS A 156 -4.54 -13.61 2.61
CA LYS A 156 -4.35 -12.20 2.27
C LYS A 156 -3.74 -11.49 3.47
N PRO A 157 -2.67 -10.71 3.31
CA PRO A 157 -2.10 -9.95 4.42
C PRO A 157 -3.05 -8.86 4.91
N GLN A 158 -3.09 -8.65 6.21
CA GLN A 158 -3.89 -7.63 6.88
C GLN A 158 -3.09 -6.35 7.14
N LEU A 159 -1.77 -6.49 7.23
CA LEU A 159 -0.81 -5.42 7.22
C LEU A 159 0.18 -5.67 6.09
N CYS A 160 0.28 -4.76 5.14
CA CYS A 160 1.25 -4.80 4.06
C CYS A 160 2.39 -3.82 4.32
N ILE A 161 3.62 -4.30 4.23
CA ILE A 161 4.84 -3.49 4.26
C ILE A 161 5.38 -3.44 2.84
N TRP A 162 5.29 -2.28 2.22
CA TRP A 162 5.78 -2.03 0.87
C TRP A 162 7.23 -1.58 0.94
N LEU A 163 8.08 -2.15 0.10
CA LEU A 163 9.49 -1.77 -0.01
C LEU A 163 9.77 -0.95 -1.26
N THR A 164 8.80 -0.86 -2.17
CA THR A 164 8.89 -0.07 -3.39
C THR A 164 7.66 0.83 -3.55
N PRO A 165 7.81 2.07 -4.03
CA PRO A 165 6.66 2.94 -4.31
C PRO A 165 5.99 2.62 -5.66
N TRP A 166 6.63 1.79 -6.50
CA TRP A 166 6.25 1.52 -7.88
C TRP A 166 5.23 0.39 -7.98
N ALA A 167 4.01 0.63 -7.52
CA ALA A 167 2.94 -0.36 -7.58
C ALA A 167 2.33 -0.55 -8.97
N ASP A 168 2.61 0.34 -9.91
CA ASP A 168 2.07 0.29 -11.29
C ASP A 168 2.51 -0.95 -12.09
N GLY A 169 3.61 -1.59 -11.65
CA GLY A 169 4.09 -2.85 -12.22
C GLY A 169 3.27 -4.07 -11.79
N PHE A 170 2.37 -3.95 -10.82
CA PHE A 170 1.57 -5.04 -10.30
C PHE A 170 0.19 -5.05 -10.96
N LYS A 171 -0.38 -6.22 -11.15
CA LYS A 171 -1.67 -6.35 -11.83
C LYS A 171 -2.79 -6.78 -10.90
N GLU A 172 -4.03 -6.41 -11.29
CA GLU A 172 -5.27 -6.86 -10.68
C GLU A 172 -5.28 -6.69 -9.16
N HIS A 173 -5.69 -7.72 -8.43
CA HIS A 173 -5.83 -7.72 -6.98
C HIS A 173 -4.52 -7.58 -6.20
N PHE A 174 -3.36 -7.62 -6.87
CA PHE A 174 -2.05 -7.28 -6.27
C PHE A 174 -1.68 -5.82 -6.45
N HIS A 175 -2.42 -5.06 -7.22
CA HIS A 175 -2.23 -3.63 -7.31
C HIS A 175 -2.72 -2.97 -6.02
N LEU A 176 -1.97 -1.96 -5.54
CA LEU A 176 -2.21 -1.28 -4.29
C LEU A 176 -3.66 -0.79 -4.10
N LEU A 177 -4.33 -0.41 -5.19
CA LEU A 177 -5.74 0.02 -5.20
C LEU A 177 -6.71 -1.03 -4.66
N TYR A 178 -6.43 -2.31 -4.81
CA TYR A 178 -7.34 -3.38 -4.41
C TYR A 178 -7.25 -3.79 -2.94
N TYR A 179 -6.30 -3.22 -2.19
CA TYR A 179 -6.14 -3.53 -0.76
C TYR A 179 -6.76 -2.48 0.15
N SER A 180 -6.92 -1.26 -0.31
CA SER A 180 -6.89 -0.05 0.50
C SER A 180 -7.96 0.12 1.59
N LEU A 181 -9.04 -0.66 1.59
CA LEU A 181 -10.10 -0.49 2.58
C LEU A 181 -10.08 -1.52 3.72
N ASP A 182 -9.49 -2.67 3.52
CA ASP A 182 -9.49 -3.77 4.51
C ASP A 182 -8.10 -4.16 4.99
N THR A 183 -7.07 -3.48 4.50
CA THR A 183 -5.67 -3.76 4.77
C THR A 183 -4.98 -2.46 5.21
N ILE A 184 -4.13 -2.55 6.21
CA ILE A 184 -3.24 -1.45 6.61
C ILE A 184 -1.98 -1.50 5.75
N HIS A 185 -1.56 -0.36 5.23
CA HIS A 185 -0.34 -0.24 4.43
C HIS A 185 0.71 0.57 5.17
N ALA A 186 1.92 0.04 5.24
CA ALA A 186 3.11 0.77 5.63
C ALA A 186 4.08 0.79 4.46
N TYR A 187 4.90 1.82 4.38
CA TYR A 187 5.92 1.94 3.36
C TYR A 187 7.28 2.21 4.00
N ILE A 188 8.27 1.43 3.60
CA ILE A 188 9.67 1.59 4.00
C ILE A 188 10.47 1.74 2.70
N PRO A 189 10.98 2.92 2.37
CA PRO A 189 11.81 3.12 1.20
C PRO A 189 13.05 2.21 1.21
N TYR A 190 13.32 1.53 0.11
CA TYR A 190 14.46 0.59 0.00
C TYR A 190 15.82 1.26 -0.19
N GLY A 191 15.86 2.57 -0.35
CA GLY A 191 17.09 3.32 -0.52
C GLY A 191 16.88 4.81 -0.66
N PHE A 192 18.00 5.54 -0.62
CA PHE A 192 18.01 6.99 -0.79
C PHE A 192 17.54 7.39 -2.20
N MET A 193 16.59 8.25 -2.24
CA MET A 193 16.12 8.85 -3.49
C MET A 193 17.01 10.05 -3.84
N ILE A 194 18.21 9.77 -4.37
CA ILE A 194 19.24 10.77 -4.65
C ILE A 194 19.10 11.38 -6.04
N ALA A 195 18.38 10.73 -6.94
CA ALA A 195 18.28 11.18 -8.32
C ALA A 195 17.27 12.33 -8.43
N GLY A 196 17.76 13.51 -8.72
CA GLY A 196 16.96 14.67 -9.11
C GLY A 196 17.06 14.92 -10.60
N SER A 197 16.02 15.47 -11.20
CA SER A 197 16.08 16.15 -12.49
C SER A 197 16.20 17.65 -12.29
N GLU A 198 16.81 18.36 -13.24
CA GLU A 198 16.94 19.82 -13.15
C GLU A 198 15.59 20.55 -13.00
N ASP A 199 14.52 19.95 -13.52
CA ASP A 199 13.16 20.48 -13.46
C ASP A 199 12.34 19.99 -12.23
N GLY A 200 12.91 19.16 -11.36
CA GLY A 200 12.26 18.64 -10.15
C GLY A 200 11.15 17.61 -10.37
N ARG A 201 10.75 17.35 -11.62
CA ARG A 201 9.62 16.45 -11.94
C ARG A 201 9.87 15.01 -11.50
N PHE A 202 11.12 14.58 -11.52
CA PHE A 202 11.47 13.25 -11.06
C PHE A 202 11.26 13.09 -9.55
N ILE A 203 11.64 14.10 -8.77
CA ILE A 203 11.45 14.12 -7.32
C ILE A 203 9.96 14.14 -6.99
N GLU A 204 9.18 14.99 -7.67
CA GLU A 204 7.73 15.01 -7.51
C GLU A 204 7.12 13.62 -7.78
N ALA A 205 7.51 12.99 -8.89
CA ALA A 205 7.03 11.65 -9.23
C ALA A 205 7.40 10.61 -8.17
N GLN A 206 8.55 10.74 -7.50
CA GLN A 206 8.98 9.83 -6.44
C GLN A 206 8.17 9.98 -5.16
N TYR A 207 7.88 11.20 -4.73
CA TYR A 207 7.21 11.48 -3.46
C TYR A 207 5.68 11.64 -3.58
N ASN A 208 5.11 11.46 -4.76
CA ASN A 208 3.66 11.52 -4.99
C ASN A 208 3.09 10.26 -5.65
N GLN A 209 3.72 9.12 -5.41
CA GLN A 209 3.13 7.84 -5.78
C GLN A 209 1.91 7.54 -4.90
N LEU A 210 1.04 6.64 -5.36
CA LEU A 210 -0.17 6.27 -4.63
C LEU A 210 0.12 5.87 -3.18
N ILE A 211 1.19 5.09 -2.95
CA ILE A 211 1.56 4.62 -1.61
C ILE A 211 1.85 5.78 -0.64
N HIS A 212 2.43 6.89 -1.10
CA HIS A 212 2.71 8.04 -0.24
C HIS A 212 1.43 8.68 0.30
N ASN A 213 0.34 8.55 -0.43
CA ASN A 213 -0.94 9.16 -0.06
C ASN A 213 -1.84 8.23 0.74
N ILE A 214 -1.76 6.91 0.53
CA ILE A 214 -2.65 5.95 1.19
C ILE A 214 -2.00 5.15 2.32
N ALA A 215 -0.67 5.15 2.45
CA ALA A 215 -0.02 4.45 3.56
C ALA A 215 -0.44 5.03 4.91
N TRP A 216 -0.70 4.14 5.86
CA TRP A 216 -0.89 4.50 7.26
C TRP A 216 0.35 5.15 7.84
N LYS A 217 1.53 4.53 7.59
CA LYS A 217 2.84 5.05 7.99
C LYS A 217 3.86 4.88 6.88
N ILE A 218 4.70 5.90 6.74
CA ILE A 218 5.89 5.91 5.89
C ILE A 218 7.10 6.14 6.79
N PHE A 219 8.07 5.25 6.74
CA PHE A 219 9.28 5.32 7.55
C PHE A 219 10.39 5.96 6.74
N GLU A 220 10.46 7.30 6.79
CA GLU A 220 11.44 8.07 6.04
C GLU A 220 12.82 8.04 6.73
N GLU A 221 13.86 8.02 5.91
CA GLU A 221 15.24 7.86 6.41
C GLU A 221 15.79 9.13 7.07
N ASN A 222 15.29 10.31 6.67
CA ASN A 222 15.83 11.59 7.11
C ASN A 222 14.83 12.74 6.93
N LYS A 223 15.16 13.89 7.52
CA LYS A 223 14.31 15.08 7.47
C LYS A 223 14.07 15.63 6.05
N ILE A 224 15.04 15.45 5.15
CA ILE A 224 14.90 15.93 3.76
C ILE A 224 13.79 15.13 3.06
N ALA A 225 13.74 13.82 3.25
CA ALA A 225 12.69 12.97 2.72
C ALA A 225 11.31 13.37 3.27
N VAL A 226 11.22 13.67 4.57
CA VAL A 226 9.98 14.19 5.19
C VAL A 226 9.55 15.54 4.58
N GLU A 227 10.49 16.45 4.34
CA GLU A 227 10.21 17.75 3.69
C GLU A 227 9.77 17.58 2.23
N LEU A 228 10.36 16.62 1.51
CA LEU A 228 9.95 16.28 0.15
C LEU A 228 8.55 15.65 0.11
N ALA A 229 8.25 14.75 1.05
CA ALA A 229 6.91 14.19 1.21
C ALA A 229 5.88 15.29 1.50
N ASP A 230 6.18 16.24 2.39
CA ASP A 230 5.31 17.37 2.71
C ASP A 230 5.03 18.23 1.48
N ARG A 231 6.06 18.45 0.67
CA ARG A 231 5.98 19.30 -0.51
C ARG A 231 5.22 18.67 -1.67
N TYR A 232 5.40 17.38 -1.91
CA TYR A 232 4.97 16.73 -3.15
C TYR A 232 3.79 15.79 -2.98
N SER A 233 3.63 15.11 -1.84
CA SER A 233 2.49 14.22 -1.67
C SER A 233 1.19 15.00 -1.43
N PHE A 234 0.07 14.43 -1.86
CA PHE A 234 -1.24 15.05 -1.66
C PHE A 234 -1.58 15.22 -0.18
N VAL A 235 -1.22 14.26 0.66
CA VAL A 235 -1.45 14.32 2.11
C VAL A 235 -0.37 15.08 2.89
N GLY A 236 0.71 15.51 2.21
CA GLY A 236 1.89 16.08 2.87
C GLY A 236 2.66 15.02 3.65
N ASN A 237 3.26 15.42 4.78
CA ASN A 237 4.03 14.55 5.67
C ASN A 237 3.22 13.95 6.83
N ARG A 238 1.89 14.00 6.78
CA ARG A 238 1.01 13.60 7.91
C ARG A 238 1.14 12.13 8.30
N ASN A 239 1.54 11.28 7.38
CA ASN A 239 1.74 9.84 7.58
C ASN A 239 3.23 9.44 7.67
N THR A 240 4.17 10.38 7.63
CA THR A 240 5.60 10.11 7.78
C THR A 240 6.01 9.99 9.25
N VAL A 241 7.04 9.16 9.50
CA VAL A 241 7.62 8.91 10.84
C VAL A 241 9.13 9.03 10.75
#